data_541fd853bc39bf60ffa3328dd7bf198a
#
_entry.id   541fd853bc39bf60ffa3328dd7bf198a
#
_cell.length_a   1.000
_cell.length_b   1.000
_cell.length_c   1.000
_cell.angle_alpha   90.00
_cell.angle_beta   90.00
_cell.angle_gamma   90.00
#
_symmetry.space_group_name_H-M   'P 1'
#
loop_
_entity.id
_entity.type
_entity.pdbx_description
1 polymer ?
#
loop_
_entity_poly.entity_id
_entity_poly.type
_entity_poly.pdbx_seq_one_letter_code
_entity_poly.pdbx_strand_id
1 'polypeptide(L)'
;MTSMTILDSLDDRQIQDWLRKIDFTMLAVALLGAPETVKNRVFRNLSKKASEILARTIRCYELLDAKKLLIQTSADRLEALI
;
A
#
# COMPACT_ATOMS: atom_id res chain seq x y z
N MET A 1 3.87 -15.84 -1.15
CA MET A 1 3.02 -14.93 -0.39
C MET A 1 3.53 -13.49 -0.45
N THR A 2 2.67 -12.56 -0.77
CA THR A 2 3.10 -11.19 -1.00
C THR A 2 2.74 -10.32 0.20
N SER A 3 3.69 -9.49 0.64
CA SER A 3 3.49 -8.50 1.70
C SER A 3 3.96 -7.14 1.21
N MET A 4 3.95 -6.93 -0.09
CA MET A 4 4.43 -5.71 -0.74
C MET A 4 5.94 -5.46 -0.51
N THR A 5 6.67 -6.49 -0.08
CA THR A 5 8.10 -6.36 0.20
C THR A 5 8.93 -6.09 -1.04
N ILE A 6 8.37 -6.35 -2.22
CA ILE A 6 9.04 -6.03 -3.48
C ILE A 6 9.36 -4.53 -3.57
N LEU A 7 8.63 -3.69 -2.84
CA LEU A 7 8.87 -2.25 -2.83
C LEU A 7 10.25 -1.90 -2.23
N ASP A 8 10.81 -2.79 -1.41
CA ASP A 8 12.13 -2.56 -0.84
C ASP A 8 13.23 -2.59 -1.90
N SER A 9 12.99 -3.23 -3.04
CA SER A 9 13.95 -3.30 -4.14
C SER A 9 13.80 -2.17 -5.14
N LEU A 10 12.78 -1.31 -5.00
CA LEU A 10 12.53 -0.19 -5.89
C LEU A 10 13.12 1.09 -5.33
N ASP A 11 13.56 2.00 -6.20
CA ASP A 11 13.94 3.33 -5.76
C ASP A 11 12.71 4.22 -5.60
N ASP A 12 12.89 5.41 -5.02
CA ASP A 12 11.78 6.32 -4.74
C ASP A 12 11.05 6.75 -6.02
N ARG A 13 11.76 6.94 -7.11
CA ARG A 13 11.14 7.34 -8.36
C ARG A 13 10.24 6.25 -8.92
N GLN A 14 10.71 5.00 -8.85
CA GLN A 14 9.90 3.87 -9.30
C GLN A 14 8.65 3.72 -8.45
N ILE A 15 8.77 3.92 -7.15
CA ILE A 15 7.62 3.88 -6.24
C ILE A 15 6.63 4.99 -6.57
N GLN A 16 7.11 6.22 -6.82
CA GLN A 16 6.26 7.33 -7.18
C GLN A 16 5.48 7.09 -8.47
N ASP A 17 6.15 6.53 -9.47
CA ASP A 17 5.49 6.20 -10.74
C ASP A 17 4.42 5.13 -10.54
N TRP A 18 4.71 4.14 -9.74
CA TRP A 18 3.77 3.07 -9.42
C TRP A 18 2.55 3.61 -8.67
N LEU A 19 2.76 4.51 -7.70
CA LEU A 19 1.68 5.09 -6.91
C LEU A 19 0.69 5.88 -7.76
N ARG A 20 1.11 6.41 -8.90
CA ARG A 20 0.23 7.12 -9.81
C ARG A 20 -0.73 6.21 -10.56
N LYS A 21 -0.43 4.91 -10.61
CA LYS A 21 -1.20 3.94 -11.38
C LYS A 21 -2.22 3.18 -10.54
N ILE A 22 -2.15 3.29 -9.22
CA ILE A 22 -2.92 2.40 -8.33
C ILE A 22 -4.04 3.16 -7.62
N ASP A 23 -5.02 2.37 -7.16
CA ASP A 23 -6.13 2.86 -6.36
C ASP A 23 -5.72 2.90 -4.90
N PHE A 24 -5.92 4.04 -4.25
CA PHE A 24 -5.56 4.21 -2.85
C PHE A 24 -6.36 3.31 -1.91
N THR A 25 -7.60 2.99 -2.24
CA THR A 25 -8.38 2.06 -1.44
C THR A 25 -7.72 0.69 -1.40
N MET A 26 -7.30 0.20 -2.57
CA MET A 26 -6.62 -1.07 -2.67
C MET A 26 -5.25 -1.03 -1.98
N LEU A 27 -4.54 0.08 -2.12
CA LEU A 27 -3.26 0.27 -1.46
C LEU A 27 -3.40 0.23 0.06
N ALA A 28 -4.44 0.88 0.59
CA ALA A 28 -4.69 0.89 2.03
C ALA A 28 -4.90 -0.53 2.56
N VAL A 29 -5.70 -1.33 1.87
CA VAL A 29 -5.96 -2.70 2.27
C VAL A 29 -4.68 -3.53 2.22
N ALA A 30 -3.89 -3.40 1.16
CA ALA A 30 -2.64 -4.13 1.02
C ALA A 30 -1.64 -3.78 2.12
N LEU A 31 -1.59 -2.51 2.52
CA LEU A 31 -0.66 -2.05 3.55
C LEU A 31 -1.00 -2.59 4.95
N LEU A 32 -2.23 -3.02 5.17
CA LEU A 32 -2.58 -3.63 6.45
C LEU A 32 -1.74 -4.87 6.77
N GLY A 33 -1.32 -5.59 5.73
CA GLY A 33 -0.48 -6.77 5.90
C GLY A 33 1.01 -6.53 5.60
N ALA A 34 1.41 -5.30 5.35
CA ALA A 34 2.77 -4.99 4.95
C ALA A 34 3.67 -4.70 6.17
N PRO A 35 4.99 -4.97 6.05
CA PRO A 35 5.94 -4.58 7.09
C PRO A 35 6.02 -3.07 7.23
N GLU A 36 6.46 -2.62 8.41
CA GLU A 36 6.58 -1.19 8.70
C GLU A 36 7.51 -0.47 7.72
N THR A 37 8.58 -1.14 7.29
CA THR A 37 9.52 -0.57 6.33
C THR A 37 8.85 -0.24 5.01
N VAL A 38 7.96 -1.10 4.55
CA VAL A 38 7.20 -0.88 3.31
C VAL A 38 6.24 0.28 3.48
N LYS A 39 5.52 0.31 4.60
CA LYS A 39 4.60 1.41 4.89
C LYS A 39 5.33 2.75 4.88
N ASN A 40 6.48 2.81 5.55
CA ASN A 40 7.26 4.04 5.63
C ASN A 40 7.72 4.50 4.25
N ARG A 41 8.12 3.59 3.39
CA ARG A 41 8.55 3.94 2.04
C ARG A 41 7.40 4.51 1.21
N VAL A 42 6.22 3.92 1.33
CA VAL A 42 5.04 4.43 0.62
C VAL A 42 4.68 5.83 1.11
N PHE A 43 4.58 6.02 2.43
CA PHE A 43 4.22 7.32 2.99
C PHE A 43 5.25 8.40 2.66
N ARG A 44 6.52 8.05 2.65
CA ARG A 44 7.59 8.98 2.31
C ARG A 44 7.47 9.51 0.88
N ASN A 45 6.90 8.73 -0.01
CA ASN A 45 6.77 9.09 -1.42
C ASN A 45 5.42 9.72 -1.76
N LEU A 46 4.61 10.05 -0.77
CA LEU A 46 3.32 10.70 -0.96
C LEU A 46 3.38 12.15 -0.50
N SER A 47 2.53 12.99 -1.09
CA SER A 47 2.34 14.35 -0.59
C SER A 47 1.70 14.29 0.79
N LYS A 48 1.79 15.38 1.54
CA LYS A 48 1.16 15.46 2.86
C LYS A 48 -0.32 15.14 2.80
N LYS A 49 -1.03 15.72 1.83
CA LYS A 49 -2.46 15.51 1.68
C LYS A 49 -2.77 14.05 1.33
N ALA A 50 -2.01 13.47 0.40
CA ALA A 50 -2.21 12.07 0.01
C ALA A 50 -1.91 11.13 1.18
N SER A 51 -0.89 11.42 1.97
CA SER A 51 -0.55 10.64 3.16
C SER A 51 -1.69 10.63 4.17
N GLU A 52 -2.32 11.78 4.39
CA GLU A 52 -3.44 11.89 5.31
C GLU A 52 -4.64 11.09 4.84
N ILE A 53 -4.94 11.14 3.56
CA ILE A 53 -6.04 10.38 2.97
C ILE A 53 -5.78 8.89 3.11
N LEU A 54 -4.58 8.45 2.78
CA LEU A 54 -4.22 7.04 2.87
C LEU A 54 -4.28 6.53 4.32
N ALA A 55 -3.75 7.30 5.26
CA ALA A 55 -3.78 6.92 6.68
C ALA A 55 -5.21 6.77 7.19
N ARG A 56 -6.10 7.67 6.79
CA ARG A 56 -7.51 7.60 7.17
C ARG A 56 -8.18 6.37 6.58
N THR A 57 -7.89 6.06 5.33
CA THR A 57 -8.43 4.89 4.66
C THR A 57 -7.96 3.60 5.32
N ILE A 58 -6.68 3.53 5.67
CA ILE A 58 -6.13 2.36 6.38
C ILE A 58 -6.89 2.14 7.70
N ARG A 59 -7.11 3.21 8.45
CA ARG A 59 -7.81 3.13 9.73
C ARG A 59 -9.22 2.57 9.56
N CYS A 60 -9.93 2.98 8.51
CA CYS A 60 -11.26 2.47 8.22
C CYS A 60 -11.25 0.97 7.98
N TYR A 61 -10.29 0.48 7.24
CA TYR A 61 -10.22 -0.95 6.91
C TYR A 61 -9.71 -1.81 8.06
N GLU A 62 -8.99 -1.23 9.01
CA GLU A 62 -8.54 -1.98 10.19
C GLU A 62 -9.72 -2.51 11.02
N LEU A 63 -10.89 -1.94 10.85
CA LEU A 63 -12.09 -2.34 11.61
C LEU A 63 -12.87 -3.47 10.94
N LEU A 64 -12.44 -3.93 9.75
CA LEU A 64 -13.16 -4.98 9.03
C LEU A 64 -12.64 -6.37 9.39
N ASP A 65 -13.57 -7.31 9.57
CA ASP A 65 -13.22 -8.68 9.96
C ASP A 65 -12.63 -9.52 8.83
N ALA A 66 -13.01 -9.26 7.59
CA ALA A 66 -12.57 -10.06 6.44
C ALA A 66 -11.27 -9.55 5.80
N LYS A 67 -10.48 -8.81 6.55
CA LYS A 67 -9.33 -8.10 5.99
C LYS A 67 -8.23 -9.00 5.47
N LYS A 68 -8.05 -10.20 6.02
CA LYS A 68 -6.95 -11.08 5.58
C LYS A 68 -7.03 -11.43 4.11
N LEU A 69 -8.20 -11.83 3.64
CA LEU A 69 -8.38 -12.18 2.23
C LEU A 69 -8.23 -10.96 1.34
N LEU A 70 -8.79 -9.83 1.78
CA LEU A 70 -8.68 -8.58 1.03
C LEU A 70 -7.23 -8.11 0.92
N ILE A 71 -6.45 -8.25 2.00
CA ILE A 71 -5.04 -7.86 2.01
C ILE A 71 -4.27 -8.68 0.98
N GLN A 72 -4.44 -10.00 0.97
CA GLN A 72 -3.71 -10.87 0.05
C GLN A 72 -4.07 -10.55 -1.41
N THR A 73 -5.35 -10.43 -1.70
CA THR A 73 -5.81 -10.13 -3.06
C THR A 73 -5.33 -8.76 -3.54
N SER A 74 -5.42 -7.76 -2.67
CA SER A 74 -5.00 -6.40 -3.02
C SER A 74 -3.50 -6.32 -3.26
N ALA A 75 -2.71 -6.97 -2.40
CA ALA A 75 -1.26 -6.99 -2.57
C ALA A 75 -0.87 -7.64 -3.89
N ASP A 76 -1.48 -8.77 -4.23
CA ASP A 76 -1.19 -9.47 -5.47
C ASP A 76 -1.48 -8.61 -6.69
N ARG A 77 -2.61 -7.92 -6.69
CA ARG A 77 -2.99 -7.06 -7.81
C ARG A 77 -2.06 -5.87 -7.95
N LEU A 78 -1.69 -5.26 -6.84
CA LEU A 78 -0.81 -4.08 -6.88
C LEU A 78 0.59 -4.43 -7.32
N GLU A 79 1.12 -5.57 -6.89
CA GLU A 79 2.44 -6.01 -7.30
C GLU A 79 2.50 -6.31 -8.79
N ALA A 80 1.39 -6.74 -9.37
CA ALA A 80 1.33 -7.02 -10.80
C ALA A 80 1.53 -5.76 -11.65
N LEU A 81 1.35 -4.57 -11.08
CA LEU A 81 1.54 -3.30 -11.78
C LEU A 81 2.97 -2.78 -11.69
N ILE A 82 3.80 -3.43 -10.92
CA ILE A 82 5.21 -3.08 -10.83
C ILE A 82 5.97 -3.67 -12.00
#